data_c7033f9964be28ea2d015250cb6e864d
#
_entry.id   c7033f9964be28ea2d015250cb6e864d
#
_cell.length_a   1.000
_cell.length_b   1.000
_cell.length_c   1.000
_cell.angle_alpha   90.00
_cell.angle_beta   90.00
_cell.angle_gamma   90.00
#
_symmetry.space_group_name_H-M   'P 1'
#
loop_
_entity.id
_entity.type
_entity.pdbx_description
1 polymer ?
#
loop_
_entity_poly.entity_id
_entity_poly.type
_entity_poly.pdbx_seq_one_letter_code
_entity_poly.pdbx_strand_id
1 'polypeptide(L)'
;MLGGPISDTWLDSEYQDSKSRTSGPAGDRNGYTFCGYREYTLDRTDAFITFDTVSDPRSLTLETIDGSHVGDYMCTMTINLKDYKNYVAPVTTIFECNIAKCIITSFVVADPIATDSHEYTIGDAVYSIALPTNYIQTPLCEHDLTFSVTEVS
;
A
#
# COMPACT_ATOMS: atom_id res chain seq x y z
N MET A 1 3.51 -7.31 -9.10
CA MET A 1 3.51 -6.13 -8.26
C MET A 1 2.15 -6.08 -7.63
N LEU A 2 2.07 -6.38 -6.37
CA LEU A 2 1.05 -5.77 -5.57
C LEU A 2 1.10 -4.31 -5.96
N GLY A 3 -0.02 -3.69 -6.31
CA GLY A 3 -0.03 -2.28 -6.70
C GLY A 3 0.81 -1.52 -5.68
N GLY A 4 1.66 -0.59 -6.14
CA GLY A 4 2.45 0.24 -5.23
C GLY A 4 1.54 0.88 -4.18
N PRO A 5 2.10 1.44 -3.11
CA PRO A 5 1.31 2.05 -2.04
C PRO A 5 0.29 3.02 -2.64
N ILE A 6 -0.98 2.81 -2.31
CA ILE A 6 -2.05 3.74 -2.64
C ILE A 6 -2.02 4.82 -1.58
N SER A 7 -1.92 6.07 -2.00
CA SER A 7 -1.97 7.21 -1.08
C SER A 7 -3.07 8.18 -1.50
N ASP A 8 -3.81 8.67 -0.53
CA ASP A 8 -4.72 9.80 -0.66
C ASP A 8 -4.22 10.96 0.20
N THR A 9 -4.52 12.19 -0.20
CA THR A 9 -3.96 13.38 0.43
C THR A 9 -5.03 14.42 0.71
N TRP A 10 -4.93 15.08 1.85
CA TRP A 10 -5.83 16.16 2.28
C TRP A 10 -5.05 17.41 2.62
N LEU A 11 -5.48 18.53 2.06
CA LEU A 11 -4.90 19.84 2.36
C LEU A 11 -5.66 20.50 3.50
N ASP A 12 -4.96 21.19 4.39
CA ASP A 12 -5.59 21.99 5.44
C ASP A 12 -6.54 23.06 4.88
N SER A 13 -6.30 23.53 3.65
CA SER A 13 -7.15 24.50 2.96
C SER A 13 -8.54 23.97 2.63
N GLU A 14 -8.74 22.66 2.57
CA GLU A 14 -10.06 22.03 2.31
C GLU A 14 -10.98 22.11 3.52
N TYR A 15 -10.42 22.30 4.72
CA TYR A 15 -11.15 22.37 5.99
C TYR A 15 -11.08 23.77 6.58
N GLN A 16 -11.67 24.74 5.89
CA GLN A 16 -11.68 26.13 6.32
C GLN A 16 -12.69 26.39 7.42
N ASP A 17 -12.29 27.13 8.45
CA ASP A 17 -13.26 27.70 9.36
C ASP A 17 -13.84 29.01 8.79
N SER A 18 -15.11 29.30 9.16
CA SER A 18 -15.86 30.43 8.62
C SER A 18 -15.29 31.82 8.99
N LYS A 19 -14.36 31.86 9.94
CA LYS A 19 -13.67 33.09 10.41
C LYS A 19 -12.25 33.18 9.90
N SER A 20 -11.79 32.20 9.18
CA SER A 20 -10.44 32.15 8.62
C SER A 20 -10.25 33.19 7.52
N ARG A 21 -9.17 33.95 7.59
CA ARG A 21 -8.75 34.82 6.50
C ARG A 21 -7.89 34.04 5.52
N THR A 22 -8.18 34.15 4.24
CA THR A 22 -7.44 33.50 3.14
C THR A 22 -6.04 34.07 2.90
N SER A 23 -5.58 35.05 3.70
CA SER A 23 -4.29 35.69 3.59
C SER A 23 -3.63 35.83 4.96
N GLY A 24 -2.95 34.80 5.41
CA GLY A 24 -1.98 34.87 6.50
C GLY A 24 -0.58 35.18 5.98
N PRO A 25 0.38 35.62 6.83
CA PRO A 25 1.77 35.82 6.44
C PRO A 25 2.37 34.48 5.96
N ALA A 26 3.17 34.56 4.88
CA ALA A 26 3.91 33.44 4.34
C ALA A 26 4.81 32.83 5.44
N GLY A 27 4.51 31.62 5.88
CA GLY A 27 5.25 30.91 6.96
C GLY A 27 4.35 30.23 7.97
N ASP A 28 3.09 30.56 8.05
CA ASP A 28 2.14 29.81 8.87
C ASP A 28 1.67 28.58 8.08
N ARG A 29 2.12 27.40 8.48
CA ARG A 29 1.90 26.14 7.75
C ARG A 29 0.42 25.81 7.50
N ASN A 30 -0.48 26.48 8.19
CA ASN A 30 -1.92 26.25 8.10
C ASN A 30 -2.71 27.46 7.61
N GLY A 31 -2.08 28.64 7.36
CA GLY A 31 -2.74 29.84 6.88
C GLY A 31 -3.85 30.42 7.81
N TYR A 32 -3.97 29.90 9.05
CA TYR A 32 -5.11 30.15 9.92
C TYR A 32 -4.68 30.45 11.34
N THR A 33 -4.34 31.68 11.58
CA THR A 33 -3.81 32.14 12.88
C THR A 33 -4.87 32.31 13.97
N PHE A 34 -6.17 32.28 13.65
CA PHE A 34 -7.19 32.67 14.60
C PHE A 34 -7.83 31.53 15.39
N CYS A 35 -7.91 30.32 14.82
CA CYS A 35 -8.62 29.19 15.46
C CYS A 35 -7.71 28.01 15.83
N GLY A 36 -6.41 28.21 15.80
CA GLY A 36 -5.43 27.21 16.23
C GLY A 36 -5.17 26.09 15.21
N TYR A 37 -4.35 25.15 15.65
CA TYR A 37 -3.93 24.01 14.83
C TYR A 37 -5.02 22.95 14.73
N ARG A 38 -5.07 22.29 13.57
CA ARG A 38 -5.90 21.11 13.38
C ARG A 38 -5.18 19.86 13.82
N GLU A 39 -5.90 18.99 14.48
CA GLU A 39 -5.45 17.67 14.85
C GLU A 39 -6.26 16.65 14.08
N TYR A 40 -5.56 15.78 13.36
CA TYR A 40 -6.14 14.73 12.54
C TYR A 40 -5.94 13.39 13.24
N THR A 41 -7.00 12.59 13.30
CA THR A 41 -6.96 11.23 13.81
C THR A 41 -7.70 10.30 12.87
N LEU A 42 -7.19 9.08 12.73
CA LEU A 42 -7.86 8.00 12.02
C LEU A 42 -8.29 6.95 13.05
N ASP A 43 -9.46 6.37 12.87
CA ASP A 43 -10.01 5.33 13.74
C ASP A 43 -9.36 3.94 13.54
N ARG A 44 -8.51 3.80 12.51
CA ARG A 44 -7.82 2.56 12.17
C ARG A 44 -6.39 2.54 12.69
N THR A 45 -5.97 1.36 13.18
CA THR A 45 -4.61 1.08 13.69
C THR A 45 -3.98 -0.14 13.02
N ASP A 46 -4.51 -0.57 11.88
CA ASP A 46 -3.98 -1.69 11.13
C ASP A 46 -2.56 -1.37 10.62
N ALA A 47 -1.62 -2.31 10.76
CA ALA A 47 -0.21 -2.08 10.47
C ALA A 47 0.06 -1.73 8.99
N PHE A 48 -0.85 -2.11 8.09
CA PHE A 48 -0.79 -1.81 6.66
C PHE A 48 -1.45 -0.48 6.27
N ILE A 49 -2.00 0.27 7.25
CA ILE A 49 -2.58 1.59 7.06
C ILE A 49 -1.70 2.61 7.79
N THR A 50 -1.05 3.49 7.07
CA THR A 50 -0.24 4.57 7.64
C THR A 50 -0.88 5.91 7.36
N PHE A 51 -1.11 6.68 8.43
CA PHE A 51 -1.67 8.03 8.31
C PHE A 51 -0.65 9.06 8.80
N ASP A 52 -0.16 9.89 7.86
CA ASP A 52 0.73 11.03 8.19
C ASP A 52 -0.12 12.22 8.66
N THR A 53 0.00 12.51 9.94
CA THR A 53 -0.71 13.62 10.60
C THR A 53 0.11 14.91 10.69
N VAL A 54 1.34 14.92 10.20
CA VAL A 54 2.31 16.03 10.40
C VAL A 54 2.55 16.82 9.12
N SER A 55 2.72 16.13 7.99
CA SER A 55 2.98 16.77 6.71
C SER A 55 1.77 17.56 6.20
N ASP A 56 2.00 18.52 5.31
CA ASP A 56 0.97 19.21 4.57
C ASP A 56 1.32 19.14 3.08
N PRO A 57 0.53 18.43 2.27
CA PRO A 57 -0.73 17.74 2.61
C PRO A 57 -0.55 16.52 3.53
N ARG A 58 -1.58 16.22 4.30
CA ARG A 58 -1.71 14.96 5.05
C ARG A 58 -1.90 13.81 4.08
N SER A 59 -1.35 12.65 4.38
CA SER A 59 -1.47 11.50 3.50
C SER A 59 -1.86 10.23 4.25
N LEU A 60 -2.67 9.41 3.58
CA LEU A 60 -2.97 8.03 3.96
C LEU A 60 -2.26 7.11 2.98
N THR A 61 -1.55 6.13 3.49
CA THR A 61 -0.87 5.13 2.68
C THR A 61 -1.36 3.74 3.07
N LEU A 62 -1.71 2.95 2.06
CA LEU A 62 -2.06 1.54 2.18
C LEU A 62 -0.94 0.71 1.53
N GLU A 63 -0.30 -0.14 2.31
CA GLU A 63 0.79 -0.99 1.81
C GLU A 63 0.76 -2.35 2.50
N THR A 64 0.55 -3.43 1.72
CA THR A 64 0.60 -4.79 2.24
C THR A 64 0.96 -5.78 1.15
N ILE A 65 1.69 -6.82 1.54
CA ILE A 65 1.96 -8.01 0.73
C ILE A 65 1.18 -9.24 1.25
N ASP A 66 0.48 -9.10 2.37
CA ASP A 66 -0.26 -10.19 3.00
C ASP A 66 -1.66 -10.33 2.40
N GLY A 67 -1.91 -11.47 1.76
CA GLY A 67 -3.21 -11.77 1.17
C GLY A 67 -4.36 -11.89 2.19
N SER A 68 -4.05 -12.04 3.47
CA SER A 68 -5.07 -12.03 4.54
C SER A 68 -5.68 -10.65 4.77
N HIS A 69 -5.03 -9.58 4.27
CA HIS A 69 -5.53 -8.21 4.33
C HIS A 69 -6.49 -7.85 3.17
N VAL A 70 -6.81 -8.81 2.30
CA VAL A 70 -7.82 -8.57 1.24
C VAL A 70 -9.18 -8.30 1.85
N GLY A 71 -9.80 -7.17 1.49
CA GLY A 71 -11.11 -6.78 2.01
C GLY A 71 -11.38 -5.29 1.93
N ASP A 72 -12.55 -4.92 2.42
CA ASP A 72 -13.04 -3.54 2.46
C ASP A 72 -12.93 -3.00 3.89
N TYR A 73 -12.30 -1.85 4.04
CA TYR A 73 -12.04 -1.23 5.33
C TYR A 73 -12.68 0.15 5.38
N MET A 74 -13.69 0.30 6.22
CA MET A 74 -14.25 1.61 6.50
C MET A 74 -13.32 2.37 7.43
N CYS A 75 -12.95 3.58 7.03
CA CYS A 75 -12.07 4.47 7.75
C CYS A 75 -12.81 5.76 8.12
N THR A 76 -12.65 6.22 9.36
CA THR A 76 -13.18 7.49 9.81
C THR A 76 -12.02 8.42 10.17
N MET A 77 -11.85 9.48 9.39
CA MET A 77 -10.95 10.57 9.73
C MET A 77 -11.68 11.61 10.54
N THR A 78 -11.14 11.98 11.70
CA THR A 78 -11.68 13.01 12.57
C THR A 78 -10.71 14.19 12.64
N ILE A 79 -11.23 15.39 12.43
CA ILE A 79 -10.47 16.65 12.45
C ILE A 79 -10.99 17.51 13.60
N ASN A 80 -10.11 17.84 14.53
CA ASN A 80 -10.41 18.72 15.67
C ASN A 80 -9.61 20.02 15.55
N LEU A 81 -10.15 21.09 16.10
CA LEU A 81 -9.38 22.27 16.48
C LEU A 81 -8.70 21.99 17.81
N LYS A 82 -7.36 21.87 17.81
CA LYS A 82 -6.56 21.40 18.97
C LYS A 82 -6.92 22.12 20.28
N ASP A 83 -7.01 23.45 20.23
CA ASP A 83 -7.20 24.29 21.38
C ASP A 83 -8.70 24.49 21.73
N TYR A 84 -9.61 24.02 20.90
CA TYR A 84 -11.04 24.25 21.01
C TYR A 84 -11.88 22.98 21.00
N LYS A 85 -11.30 21.84 21.30
CA LYS A 85 -11.98 20.52 21.28
C LYS A 85 -13.26 20.48 22.12
N ASN A 86 -13.32 21.27 23.21
CA ASN A 86 -14.48 21.30 24.10
C ASN A 86 -15.57 22.31 23.66
N TYR A 87 -15.29 23.12 22.66
CA TYR A 87 -16.17 24.22 22.25
C TYR A 87 -16.67 24.06 20.81
N VAL A 88 -15.91 23.33 19.98
CA VAL A 88 -16.23 23.14 18.57
C VAL A 88 -16.32 21.65 18.29
N ALA A 89 -17.44 21.23 17.72
CA ALA A 89 -17.60 19.83 17.32
C ALA A 89 -16.57 19.45 16.25
N PRO A 90 -16.02 18.23 16.30
CA PRO A 90 -15.12 17.73 15.27
C PRO A 90 -15.82 17.61 13.91
N VAL A 91 -15.03 17.70 12.85
CA VAL A 91 -15.45 17.30 11.51
C VAL A 91 -15.03 15.87 11.29
N THR A 92 -15.93 15.02 10.81
CA THR A 92 -15.65 13.64 10.48
C THR A 92 -15.88 13.39 8.99
N THR A 93 -14.96 12.61 8.40
CA THR A 93 -15.07 12.12 7.02
C THR A 93 -14.97 10.61 7.04
N ILE A 94 -15.91 9.91 6.43
CA ILE A 94 -15.93 8.46 6.32
C ILE A 94 -15.62 8.11 4.87
N PHE A 95 -14.67 7.18 4.69
CA PHE A 95 -14.29 6.69 3.37
C PHE A 95 -13.94 5.20 3.45
N GLU A 96 -13.97 4.53 2.31
CA GLU A 96 -13.67 3.11 2.17
C GLU A 96 -12.30 2.93 1.53
N CYS A 97 -11.51 2.03 2.13
CA CYS A 97 -10.25 1.54 1.60
C CYS A 97 -10.45 0.10 1.14
N ASN A 98 -10.28 -0.20 -0.14
CA ASN A 98 -10.40 -1.53 -0.69
C ASN A 98 -9.03 -2.13 -0.99
N ILE A 99 -8.74 -3.31 -0.43
CA ILE A 99 -7.56 -4.10 -0.74
C ILE A 99 -7.99 -5.30 -1.57
N ALA A 100 -7.69 -5.24 -2.87
CA ALA A 100 -8.06 -6.30 -3.80
C ALA A 100 -6.99 -7.40 -3.87
N LYS A 101 -7.45 -8.64 -4.10
CA LYS A 101 -6.54 -9.77 -4.34
C LYS A 101 -5.75 -9.56 -5.63
N CYS A 102 -4.44 -9.77 -5.58
CA CYS A 102 -3.63 -9.81 -6.80
C CYS A 102 -3.88 -11.14 -7.53
N ILE A 103 -4.37 -11.06 -8.76
CA ILE A 103 -4.67 -12.22 -9.60
C ILE A 103 -3.69 -12.26 -10.76
N ILE A 104 -2.85 -13.31 -10.82
CA ILE A 104 -1.95 -13.52 -11.95
C ILE A 104 -2.77 -13.99 -13.16
N THR A 105 -2.65 -13.28 -14.27
CA THR A 105 -3.29 -13.61 -15.54
C THR A 105 -2.35 -14.31 -16.51
N SER A 106 -1.04 -14.15 -16.33
CA SER A 106 -0.02 -14.84 -17.14
C SER A 106 1.20 -15.16 -16.28
N PHE A 107 1.72 -16.37 -16.48
CA PHE A 107 2.93 -16.86 -15.84
C PHE A 107 3.81 -17.49 -16.91
N VAL A 108 4.99 -16.93 -17.14
CA VAL A 108 5.90 -17.35 -18.21
C VAL A 108 7.29 -17.58 -17.66
N VAL A 109 7.94 -18.64 -18.12
CA VAL A 109 9.37 -18.90 -17.89
C VAL A 109 10.15 -18.14 -18.95
N ALA A 110 10.97 -17.16 -18.55
CA ALA A 110 11.75 -16.36 -19.49
C ALA A 110 12.87 -17.16 -20.15
N ASP A 111 13.53 -18.04 -19.36
CA ASP A 111 14.60 -18.91 -19.82
C ASP A 111 14.19 -20.37 -19.61
N PRO A 112 13.47 -20.99 -20.54
CA PRO A 112 13.02 -22.38 -20.39
C PRO A 112 14.21 -23.33 -20.37
N ILE A 113 14.08 -24.43 -19.61
CA ILE A 113 15.05 -25.53 -19.67
C ILE A 113 15.09 -26.04 -21.11
N ALA A 114 16.30 -26.23 -21.62
CA ALA A 114 16.46 -26.89 -22.92
C ALA A 114 15.75 -28.26 -22.88
N THR A 115 14.95 -28.56 -23.88
CA THR A 115 14.21 -29.83 -23.99
C THR A 115 15.08 -31.00 -24.48
N ASP A 116 16.39 -30.84 -24.41
CA ASP A 116 17.32 -31.86 -24.84
C ASP A 116 17.26 -33.07 -23.89
N SER A 117 17.46 -34.24 -24.45
CA SER A 117 17.61 -35.45 -23.64
C SER A 117 18.93 -35.41 -22.89
N HIS A 118 18.86 -35.65 -21.59
CA HIS A 118 20.06 -35.76 -20.75
C HIS A 118 20.34 -37.22 -20.44
N GLU A 119 21.55 -37.68 -20.82
CA GLU A 119 21.98 -39.06 -20.57
C GLU A 119 22.99 -39.08 -19.42
N TYR A 120 22.78 -39.97 -18.47
CA TYR A 120 23.70 -40.20 -17.36
C TYR A 120 24.07 -41.68 -17.31
N THR A 121 25.35 -41.99 -17.31
CA THR A 121 25.85 -43.35 -17.17
C THR A 121 26.20 -43.64 -15.71
N ILE A 122 25.78 -44.80 -15.21
CA ILE A 122 26.11 -45.21 -13.83
C ILE A 122 27.62 -45.25 -13.64
N GLY A 123 28.13 -44.50 -12.68
CA GLY A 123 29.55 -44.38 -12.38
C GLY A 123 30.17 -43.07 -12.86
N ASP A 124 29.45 -42.27 -13.64
CA ASP A 124 29.91 -40.93 -14.01
C ASP A 124 29.87 -39.98 -12.81
N ALA A 125 30.53 -38.82 -12.96
CA ALA A 125 30.46 -37.76 -12.00
C ALA A 125 29.00 -37.23 -11.86
N VAL A 126 28.70 -36.59 -10.71
CA VAL A 126 27.38 -36.01 -10.47
C VAL A 126 26.98 -35.07 -11.61
N TYR A 127 25.83 -35.34 -12.20
CA TYR A 127 25.23 -34.50 -13.25
C TYR A 127 24.15 -33.60 -12.65
N SER A 128 24.22 -32.33 -12.95
CA SER A 128 23.27 -31.34 -12.42
C SER A 128 22.67 -30.52 -13.56
N ILE A 129 21.37 -30.31 -13.52
CA ILE A 129 20.63 -29.45 -14.45
C ILE A 129 20.22 -28.20 -13.69
N ALA A 130 20.63 -27.04 -14.20
CA ALA A 130 20.17 -25.77 -13.62
C ALA A 130 18.70 -25.54 -13.96
N LEU A 131 17.89 -25.27 -12.94
CA LEU A 131 16.51 -24.85 -13.15
C LEU A 131 16.44 -23.37 -13.51
N PRO A 132 15.44 -22.94 -14.31
CA PRO A 132 15.23 -21.55 -14.62
C PRO A 132 15.08 -20.72 -13.35
N THR A 133 15.65 -19.53 -13.34
CA THR A 133 15.52 -18.56 -12.24
C THR A 133 14.69 -17.34 -12.61
N ASN A 134 14.42 -17.16 -13.91
CA ASN A 134 13.66 -16.02 -14.43
C ASN A 134 12.23 -16.40 -14.75
N TYR A 135 11.32 -15.94 -13.92
CA TYR A 135 9.88 -16.14 -14.10
C TYR A 135 9.18 -14.80 -14.17
N ILE A 136 8.29 -14.64 -15.13
CA ILE A 136 7.51 -13.42 -15.33
C ILE A 136 6.07 -13.69 -14.94
N GLN A 137 5.60 -12.99 -13.90
CA GLN A 137 4.21 -12.94 -13.48
C GLN A 137 3.58 -11.68 -14.04
N THR A 138 2.39 -11.74 -14.58
CA THR A 138 1.63 -10.58 -15.05
C THR A 138 0.21 -10.61 -14.49
N PRO A 139 -0.22 -9.62 -13.69
CA PRO A 139 0.65 -8.65 -13.00
C PRO A 139 1.66 -9.32 -12.06
N LEU A 140 2.72 -8.61 -11.68
CA LEU A 140 3.71 -9.11 -10.71
C LEU A 140 3.10 -9.11 -9.31
N CYS A 141 2.72 -10.27 -8.81
CA CYS A 141 2.07 -10.42 -7.49
C CYS A 141 3.03 -10.92 -6.41
N GLU A 142 4.31 -11.11 -6.71
CA GLU A 142 5.37 -11.55 -5.79
C GLU A 142 5.04 -12.85 -5.02
N HIS A 143 4.26 -13.75 -5.63
CA HIS A 143 3.97 -15.04 -5.05
C HIS A 143 5.20 -15.94 -5.07
N ASP A 144 5.40 -16.69 -3.98
CA ASP A 144 6.43 -17.72 -3.90
C ASP A 144 6.22 -18.80 -4.95
N LEU A 145 7.35 -19.28 -5.50
CA LEU A 145 7.37 -20.33 -6.51
C LEU A 145 7.68 -21.67 -5.86
N THR A 146 6.91 -22.67 -6.21
CA THR A 146 7.17 -24.06 -5.84
C THR A 146 7.48 -24.86 -7.09
N PHE A 147 8.49 -25.74 -6.98
CA PHE A 147 8.89 -26.63 -8.05
C PHE A 147 8.52 -28.06 -7.70
N SER A 148 8.02 -28.81 -8.66
CA SER A 148 7.82 -30.24 -8.54
C SER A 148 8.31 -30.95 -9.78
N VAL A 149 8.90 -32.13 -9.58
CA VAL A 149 9.30 -33.04 -10.66
C VAL A 149 8.45 -34.29 -10.54
N THR A 150 7.81 -34.69 -11.64
CA THR A 150 7.05 -35.93 -11.73
C THR A 150 7.71 -36.84 -12.75
N GLU A 151 7.87 -38.12 -12.37
CA GLU A 151 8.30 -39.15 -13.30
C GLU A 151 7.16 -39.45 -14.27
N VAL A 152 7.46 -39.43 -15.58
CA VAL A 152 6.53 -39.85 -16.63
C VAL A 152 7.05 -41.20 -17.12
N SER A 153 6.39 -42.26 -16.68
CA SER A 153 6.66 -43.64 -17.09
C SER A 153 6.03 -43.95 -18.45
#